data_a5ea1d6d18bb4e3ec44b41f41b30d2b3
#
_entry.id   a5ea1d6d18bb4e3ec44b41f41b30d2b3
#
_cell.length_a   1.000
_cell.length_b   1.000
_cell.length_c   1.000
_cell.angle_alpha   90.00
_cell.angle_beta   90.00
_cell.angle_gamma   90.00
#
_symmetry.space_group_name_H-M   'P 1'
#
loop_
_entity.id
_entity.type
_entity.pdbx_description
1 polymer ?
#
loop_
_entity_poly.entity_id
_entity_poly.type
_entity_poly.pdbx_seq_one_letter_code
_entity_poly.pdbx_strand_id
1 'polypeptide(L)'
;DTVGTIRLVQPNSKGFPLLQHCQLHDEVIPDEIVEISRLAVSKRYRRRAEDDIFGITPEQIMVPDPRPEERRRRPEIVLGLYKIIYQESKRRGITHWLAAMERSLVRLLWRYGFSFEAIGPEVDYYGPVTPYITKIAEIERDVLAIRPSIFKEFNEGL
;
A
#
# COMPACT_ATOMS: atom_id res chain seq x y z
N ASP A 1 12.89 10.71 -14.21
CA ASP A 1 12.11 11.19 -13.05
C ASP A 1 11.53 10.00 -12.29
N THR A 2 11.68 9.99 -10.95
CA THR A 2 11.07 8.97 -10.10
C THR A 2 9.57 9.18 -10.06
N VAL A 3 8.78 8.18 -10.45
CA VAL A 3 7.31 8.25 -10.48
C VAL A 3 6.67 7.76 -9.18
N GLY A 4 7.34 6.88 -8.45
CA GLY A 4 6.88 6.36 -7.18
C GLY A 4 7.97 5.60 -6.43
N THR A 5 7.72 5.35 -5.15
CA THR A 5 8.59 4.59 -4.26
C THR A 5 7.77 3.77 -3.28
N ILE A 6 8.31 2.66 -2.87
CA ILE A 6 7.79 1.79 -1.80
C ILE A 6 8.97 1.14 -1.09
N ARG A 7 8.82 0.80 0.18
CA ARG A 7 9.89 0.21 0.97
C ARG A 7 9.40 -1.04 1.71
N LEU A 8 10.22 -2.10 1.66
CA LEU A 8 10.09 -3.25 2.56
C LEU A 8 11.05 -3.09 3.73
N VAL A 9 10.56 -3.28 4.93
CA VAL A 9 11.33 -3.18 6.18
C VAL A 9 11.28 -4.50 6.91
N GLN A 10 12.45 -5.04 7.22
CA GLN A 10 12.57 -6.18 8.13
C GLN A 10 12.57 -5.69 9.59
N PRO A 11 12.15 -6.53 10.54
CA PRO A 11 12.20 -6.17 11.94
C PRO A 11 13.67 -5.99 12.40
N ASN A 12 13.88 -5.01 13.26
CA ASN A 12 15.14 -4.84 13.97
C ASN A 12 14.95 -5.18 15.47
N SER A 13 15.96 -4.93 16.29
CA SER A 13 15.92 -5.19 17.75
C SER A 13 14.76 -4.48 18.48
N LYS A 14 14.16 -3.45 17.88
CA LYS A 14 13.01 -2.69 18.41
C LYS A 14 11.69 -3.07 17.70
N GLY A 15 11.69 -4.10 16.86
CA GLY A 15 10.56 -4.50 16.03
C GLY A 15 10.44 -3.67 14.75
N PHE A 16 9.22 -3.48 14.28
CA PHE A 16 8.91 -2.68 13.08
C PHE A 16 8.70 -1.20 13.41
N PRO A 17 9.06 -0.27 12.51
CA PRO A 17 8.81 1.16 12.71
C PRO A 17 7.34 1.49 13.03
N LEU A 18 6.41 0.81 12.40
CA LEU A 18 4.97 0.95 12.63
C LEU A 18 4.58 0.71 14.10
N LEU A 19 5.22 -0.24 14.80
CA LEU A 19 4.91 -0.58 16.19
C LEU A 19 5.26 0.54 17.18
N GLN A 20 6.07 1.51 16.77
CA GLN A 20 6.39 2.69 17.59
C GLN A 20 5.24 3.72 17.58
N HIS A 21 4.33 3.65 16.64
CA HIS A 21 3.27 4.63 16.39
C HIS A 21 1.87 4.05 16.47
N CYS A 22 1.71 2.75 16.20
CA CYS A 22 0.43 2.06 16.19
C CYS A 22 0.34 1.07 17.35
N GLN A 23 -0.81 1.03 18.01
CA GLN A 23 -1.17 -0.04 18.91
C GLN A 23 -1.79 -1.18 18.10
N LEU A 24 -1.37 -2.41 18.36
CA LEU A 24 -1.96 -3.59 17.76
C LEU A 24 -2.90 -4.25 18.77
N HIS A 25 -3.97 -4.88 18.27
CA HIS A 25 -4.72 -5.85 19.03
C HIS A 25 -3.80 -7.05 19.37
N ASP A 26 -4.20 -7.91 20.31
CA ASP A 26 -3.42 -9.06 20.80
C ASP A 26 -3.21 -10.13 19.70
N GLU A 27 -2.53 -9.77 18.65
CA GLU A 27 -2.23 -10.66 17.53
C GLU A 27 -0.78 -11.14 17.57
N VAL A 28 -0.60 -12.44 17.31
CA VAL A 28 0.72 -13.02 17.11
C VAL A 28 1.23 -12.59 15.75
N ILE A 29 2.35 -11.86 15.74
CA ILE A 29 3.03 -11.46 14.50
C ILE A 29 3.86 -12.67 14.00
N PRO A 30 3.62 -13.15 12.76
CA PRO A 30 4.41 -14.24 12.17
C PRO A 30 5.90 -13.89 12.01
N ASP A 31 6.76 -14.91 11.98
CA ASP A 31 8.20 -14.71 11.83
C ASP A 31 8.58 -14.21 10.42
N GLU A 32 7.93 -14.75 9.37
CA GLU A 32 8.21 -14.39 7.97
C GLU A 32 7.35 -13.20 7.51
N ILE A 33 7.44 -12.09 8.23
CA ILE A 33 6.70 -10.86 7.95
C ILE A 33 7.64 -9.69 7.66
N VAL A 34 7.21 -8.81 6.79
CA VAL A 34 7.86 -7.52 6.53
C VAL A 34 6.86 -6.37 6.61
N GLU A 35 7.32 -5.19 7.00
CA GLU A 35 6.53 -3.98 6.92
C GLU A 35 6.67 -3.33 5.55
N ILE A 36 5.53 -3.05 4.90
CA ILE A 36 5.46 -2.18 3.73
C ILE A 36 5.31 -0.75 4.22
N SER A 37 6.21 0.12 3.81
CA SER A 37 6.18 1.51 4.21
C SER A 37 6.59 2.46 3.09
N ARG A 38 6.39 3.76 3.33
CA ARG A 38 6.79 4.84 2.44
C ARG A 38 6.32 4.69 1.00
N LEU A 39 5.10 4.18 0.80
CA LEU A 39 4.46 4.27 -0.50
C LEU A 39 4.23 5.74 -0.83
N ALA A 40 4.89 6.21 -1.86
CA ALA A 40 4.67 7.55 -2.40
C ALA A 40 4.64 7.51 -3.92
N VAL A 41 3.70 8.25 -4.50
CA VAL A 41 3.57 8.43 -5.95
C VAL A 41 3.76 9.91 -6.23
N SER A 42 4.46 10.25 -7.30
CA SER A 42 4.69 11.63 -7.73
C SER A 42 3.37 12.41 -7.80
N LYS A 43 3.43 13.69 -7.39
CA LYS A 43 2.25 14.60 -7.41
C LYS A 43 1.57 14.68 -8.78
N ARG A 44 2.31 14.50 -9.88
CA ARG A 44 1.75 14.46 -11.24
C ARG A 44 0.69 13.38 -11.44
N TYR A 45 0.77 12.29 -10.70
CA TYR A 45 -0.11 11.12 -10.82
C TYR A 45 -1.08 10.97 -9.66
N ARG A 46 -1.07 11.91 -8.69
CA ARG A 46 -2.05 11.91 -7.59
C ARG A 46 -3.36 12.51 -8.05
N ARG A 47 -4.49 12.00 -7.52
CA ARG A 47 -5.76 12.73 -7.54
C ARG A 47 -5.60 14.02 -6.74
N ARG A 48 -6.31 15.08 -7.15
CA ARG A 48 -6.44 16.28 -6.33
C ARG A 48 -7.25 15.96 -5.06
N ALA A 49 -6.96 16.66 -3.98
CA ALA A 49 -7.71 16.59 -2.74
C ALA A 49 -9.20 16.99 -2.91
N GLU A 50 -9.55 17.70 -3.98
CA GLU A 50 -10.92 18.06 -4.38
C GLU A 50 -11.80 16.84 -4.72
N ASP A 51 -11.20 15.72 -5.06
CA ASP A 51 -11.91 14.45 -5.27
C ASP A 51 -12.21 13.73 -3.94
N ASP A 52 -11.59 14.16 -2.84
CA ASP A 52 -11.84 13.72 -1.48
C ASP A 52 -12.31 14.94 -0.67
N ILE A 53 -13.59 14.97 -0.34
CA ILE A 53 -14.31 16.00 0.42
C ILE A 53 -13.70 16.21 1.81
N PHE A 54 -12.56 16.89 1.93
CA PHE A 54 -12.06 17.48 3.18
C PHE A 54 -11.05 18.61 2.91
N GLY A 55 -11.55 19.83 2.96
CA GLY A 55 -10.96 21.03 3.54
C GLY A 55 -9.51 21.40 3.22
N ILE A 56 -9.20 21.84 1.99
CA ILE A 56 -8.05 22.70 1.71
C ILE A 56 -8.54 23.85 0.81
N THR A 57 -8.27 25.08 1.25
CA THR A 57 -8.69 26.30 0.57
C THR A 57 -7.99 26.51 -0.78
N PRO A 58 -8.65 27.16 -1.77
CA PRO A 58 -8.20 27.27 -3.15
C PRO A 58 -6.88 28.01 -3.39
N GLU A 59 -6.32 28.68 -2.40
CA GLU A 59 -5.20 29.61 -2.57
C GLU A 59 -3.80 28.96 -2.54
N GLN A 60 -3.68 27.67 -2.30
CA GLN A 60 -2.38 26.98 -2.20
C GLN A 60 -1.99 26.12 -3.40
N ILE A 61 -2.72 26.19 -4.52
CA ILE A 61 -2.49 25.28 -5.66
C ILE A 61 -2.22 26.07 -6.94
N MET A 62 -0.97 26.54 -7.10
CA MET A 62 -0.41 26.82 -8.43
C MET A 62 0.43 25.62 -8.90
N VAL A 63 -0.15 24.43 -8.97
CA VAL A 63 0.42 23.27 -9.68
C VAL A 63 -0.49 23.01 -10.88
N PRO A 64 0.06 22.96 -12.12
CA PRO A 64 -0.74 22.64 -13.29
C PRO A 64 -1.55 21.38 -13.08
N ASP A 65 -2.82 21.43 -13.47
CA ASP A 65 -3.73 20.27 -13.37
C ASP A 65 -3.16 19.07 -14.12
N PRO A 66 -2.91 17.92 -13.46
CA PRO A 66 -2.43 16.75 -14.18
C PRO A 66 -3.46 16.34 -15.23
N ARG A 67 -3.00 16.03 -16.44
CA ARG A 67 -3.87 15.60 -17.53
C ARG A 67 -4.73 14.41 -17.09
N PRO A 68 -5.97 14.27 -17.58
CA PRO A 68 -6.86 13.14 -17.21
C PRO A 68 -6.20 11.77 -17.36
N GLU A 69 -5.31 11.62 -18.33
CA GLU A 69 -4.54 10.40 -18.57
C GLU A 69 -3.52 10.09 -17.47
N GLU A 70 -2.87 11.13 -16.91
CA GLU A 70 -1.93 10.99 -15.80
C GLU A 70 -2.63 10.56 -14.51
N ARG A 71 -3.87 11.01 -14.29
CA ARG A 71 -4.71 10.58 -13.15
C ARG A 71 -5.11 9.10 -13.22
N ARG A 72 -5.36 8.59 -14.43
CA ARG A 72 -5.70 7.17 -14.63
C ARG A 72 -4.54 6.23 -14.36
N ARG A 73 -3.30 6.70 -14.45
CA ARG A 73 -2.09 5.90 -14.24
C ARG A 73 -1.72 5.65 -12.78
N ARG A 74 -2.33 6.35 -11.81
CA ARG A 74 -2.02 6.13 -10.38
C ARG A 74 -2.23 4.69 -9.94
N PRO A 75 -3.36 4.02 -10.24
CA PRO A 75 -3.53 2.62 -9.90
C PRO A 75 -2.47 1.71 -10.51
N GLU A 76 -2.08 1.96 -11.76
CA GLU A 76 -1.05 1.19 -12.46
C GLU A 76 0.32 1.34 -11.79
N ILE A 77 0.68 2.56 -11.35
CA ILE A 77 1.94 2.81 -10.64
C ILE A 77 1.93 2.10 -9.28
N VAL A 78 0.84 2.20 -8.53
CA VAL A 78 0.70 1.53 -7.24
C VAL A 78 0.79 0.01 -7.41
N LEU A 79 0.08 -0.57 -8.38
CA LEU A 79 0.15 -2.00 -8.67
C LEU A 79 1.55 -2.43 -9.13
N GLY A 80 2.23 -1.63 -9.93
CA GLY A 80 3.62 -1.89 -10.33
C GLY A 80 4.58 -1.93 -9.14
N LEU A 81 4.41 -1.03 -8.17
CA LEU A 81 5.19 -1.05 -6.93
C LEU A 81 4.86 -2.29 -6.09
N TYR A 82 3.57 -2.65 -5.97
CA TYR A 82 3.17 -3.88 -5.27
C TYR A 82 3.65 -5.15 -5.97
N LYS A 83 3.72 -5.18 -7.29
CA LYS A 83 4.33 -6.29 -8.04
C LYS A 83 5.79 -6.50 -7.61
N ILE A 84 6.57 -5.43 -7.54
CA ILE A 84 7.98 -5.52 -7.15
C ILE A 84 8.12 -6.10 -5.74
N ILE A 85 7.38 -5.59 -4.76
CA ILE A 85 7.46 -6.09 -3.38
C ILE A 85 6.90 -7.51 -3.26
N TYR A 86 5.87 -7.88 -4.03
CA TYR A 86 5.35 -9.23 -4.08
C TYR A 86 6.43 -10.21 -4.57
N GLN A 87 7.06 -9.92 -5.70
CA GLN A 87 8.10 -10.77 -6.26
C GLN A 87 9.30 -10.90 -5.31
N GLU A 88 9.73 -9.81 -4.70
CA GLU A 88 10.81 -9.83 -3.72
C GLU A 88 10.42 -10.63 -2.47
N SER A 89 9.19 -10.51 -1.99
CA SER A 89 8.68 -11.28 -0.87
C SER A 89 8.68 -12.78 -1.17
N LYS A 90 8.26 -13.18 -2.37
CA LYS A 90 8.27 -14.59 -2.81
C LYS A 90 9.70 -15.14 -2.84
N ARG A 91 10.65 -14.39 -3.37
CA ARG A 91 12.07 -14.83 -3.42
C ARG A 91 12.68 -14.99 -2.04
N ARG A 92 12.24 -14.22 -1.05
CA ARG A 92 12.74 -14.27 0.34
C ARG A 92 11.94 -15.16 1.26
N GLY A 93 10.90 -15.84 0.80
CA GLY A 93 10.04 -16.68 1.62
C GLY A 93 9.19 -15.90 2.63
N ILE A 94 8.93 -14.61 2.37
CA ILE A 94 8.04 -13.79 3.18
C ILE A 94 6.60 -14.25 2.95
N THR A 95 5.87 -14.43 4.04
CA THR A 95 4.49 -14.93 4.01
C THR A 95 3.44 -13.87 4.32
N HIS A 96 3.82 -12.80 5.03
CA HIS A 96 2.90 -11.76 5.48
C HIS A 96 3.46 -10.36 5.24
N TRP A 97 2.55 -9.42 5.06
CA TRP A 97 2.84 -7.99 5.03
C TRP A 97 2.13 -7.27 6.16
N LEU A 98 2.85 -6.34 6.77
CA LEU A 98 2.36 -5.40 7.77
C LEU A 98 2.42 -4.00 7.16
N ALA A 99 1.40 -3.18 7.32
CA ALA A 99 1.40 -1.82 6.78
C ALA A 99 0.49 -0.89 7.58
N ALA A 100 0.91 0.37 7.76
CA ALA A 100 0.03 1.44 8.18
C ALA A 100 -0.43 2.21 6.94
N MET A 101 -1.74 2.24 6.69
CA MET A 101 -2.30 2.78 5.45
C MET A 101 -3.48 3.70 5.69
N GLU A 102 -3.60 4.70 4.81
CA GLU A 102 -4.81 5.52 4.68
C GLU A 102 -5.96 4.71 4.07
N ARG A 103 -7.19 5.07 4.40
CA ARG A 103 -8.40 4.42 3.87
C ARG A 103 -8.47 4.42 2.34
N SER A 104 -8.03 5.50 1.70
CA SER A 104 -8.04 5.64 0.23
C SER A 104 -7.16 4.60 -0.45
N LEU A 105 -5.99 4.32 0.12
CA LEU A 105 -5.08 3.29 -0.38
C LEU A 105 -5.65 1.89 -0.18
N VAL A 106 -6.19 1.60 1.00
CA VAL A 106 -6.82 0.31 1.30
C VAL A 106 -7.98 0.02 0.34
N ARG A 107 -8.85 1.00 0.07
CA ARG A 107 -9.95 0.85 -0.89
C ARG A 107 -9.46 0.60 -2.31
N LEU A 108 -8.37 1.28 -2.71
CA LEU A 108 -7.75 1.04 -4.01
C LEU A 108 -7.26 -0.39 -4.13
N LEU A 109 -6.51 -0.87 -3.14
CA LEU A 109 -5.94 -2.21 -3.12
C LEU A 109 -7.02 -3.30 -3.11
N TRP A 110 -8.08 -3.12 -2.34
CA TRP A 110 -9.20 -4.06 -2.28
C TRP A 110 -9.88 -4.28 -3.64
N ARG A 111 -9.99 -3.24 -4.46
CA ARG A 111 -10.55 -3.36 -5.81
C ARG A 111 -9.79 -4.34 -6.71
N TYR A 112 -8.54 -4.61 -6.38
CA TYR A 112 -7.65 -5.50 -7.12
C TYR A 112 -7.43 -6.85 -6.43
N GLY A 113 -8.11 -7.10 -5.30
CA GLY A 113 -7.99 -8.36 -4.56
C GLY A 113 -6.90 -8.34 -3.50
N PHE A 114 -6.28 -7.20 -3.22
CA PHE A 114 -5.33 -7.05 -2.12
C PHE A 114 -6.10 -6.75 -0.83
N SER A 115 -6.58 -7.81 -0.18
CA SER A 115 -7.30 -7.72 1.08
C SER A 115 -6.34 -7.60 2.25
N PHE A 116 -6.52 -6.54 3.03
CA PHE A 116 -5.78 -6.30 4.27
C PHE A 116 -6.76 -6.26 5.43
N GLU A 117 -6.38 -6.89 6.54
CA GLU A 117 -7.14 -6.91 7.78
C GLU A 117 -6.62 -5.86 8.75
N ALA A 118 -7.51 -5.05 9.32
CA ALA A 118 -7.14 -4.07 10.33
C ALA A 118 -6.81 -4.77 11.65
N ILE A 119 -5.66 -4.45 12.23
CA ILE A 119 -5.14 -5.07 13.46
C ILE A 119 -4.93 -4.08 14.60
N GLY A 120 -5.46 -2.87 14.47
CA GLY A 120 -5.41 -1.85 15.50
C GLY A 120 -6.26 -0.65 15.13
N PRO A 121 -6.40 0.33 16.04
CA PRO A 121 -7.18 1.54 15.80
C PRO A 121 -6.46 2.49 14.84
N GLU A 122 -7.25 3.38 14.23
CA GLU A 122 -6.71 4.51 13.48
C GLU A 122 -5.92 5.44 14.39
N VAL A 123 -4.74 5.85 13.95
CA VAL A 123 -3.84 6.77 14.66
C VAL A 123 -3.38 7.89 13.72
N ASP A 124 -2.97 9.01 14.29
CA ASP A 124 -2.31 10.07 13.53
C ASP A 124 -0.81 9.79 13.46
N TYR A 125 -0.36 9.35 12.29
CA TYR A 125 1.04 9.12 11.96
C TYR A 125 1.33 9.69 10.58
N TYR A 126 1.67 11.00 10.54
CA TYR A 126 1.73 11.80 9.32
C TYR A 126 0.42 11.78 8.52
N GLY A 127 -0.71 11.87 9.22
CA GLY A 127 -2.06 11.71 8.75
C GLY A 127 -2.76 10.49 9.35
N PRO A 128 -4.09 10.35 9.14
CA PRO A 128 -4.85 9.24 9.69
C PRO A 128 -4.51 7.94 8.99
N VAL A 129 -3.93 6.99 9.72
CA VAL A 129 -3.60 5.66 9.24
C VAL A 129 -4.08 4.58 10.19
N THR A 130 -4.37 3.41 9.66
CA THR A 130 -4.73 2.21 10.42
C THR A 130 -3.68 1.13 10.15
N PRO A 131 -3.23 0.38 11.16
CA PRO A 131 -2.35 -0.76 10.97
C PRO A 131 -3.13 -1.94 10.39
N TYR A 132 -2.55 -2.57 9.37
CA TYR A 132 -3.11 -3.72 8.67
C TYR A 132 -2.10 -4.85 8.56
N ILE A 133 -2.61 -6.07 8.50
CA ILE A 133 -1.85 -7.27 8.12
C ILE A 133 -2.52 -7.95 6.94
N THR A 134 -1.74 -8.66 6.15
CA THR A 134 -2.26 -9.57 5.13
C THR A 134 -1.33 -10.74 4.93
N LYS A 135 -1.90 -11.88 4.55
CA LYS A 135 -1.18 -13.08 4.15
C LYS A 135 -1.05 -13.12 2.64
N ILE A 136 0.17 -13.29 2.12
CA ILE A 136 0.43 -13.29 0.68
C ILE A 136 -0.39 -14.37 -0.04
N ALA A 137 -0.54 -15.55 0.55
CA ALA A 137 -1.36 -16.62 -0.03
C ALA A 137 -2.85 -16.25 -0.17
N GLU A 138 -3.38 -15.40 0.71
CA GLU A 138 -4.76 -14.90 0.60
C GLU A 138 -4.89 -13.86 -0.52
N ILE A 139 -3.90 -12.97 -0.66
CA ILE A 139 -3.82 -12.05 -1.80
C ILE A 139 -3.78 -12.85 -3.11
N GLU A 140 -2.93 -13.87 -3.21
CA GLU A 140 -2.83 -14.71 -4.40
C GLU A 140 -4.18 -15.32 -4.79
N ARG A 141 -4.90 -15.89 -3.82
CA ARG A 141 -6.23 -16.46 -4.03
C ARG A 141 -7.23 -15.41 -4.51
N ASP A 142 -7.28 -14.26 -3.84
CA ASP A 142 -8.29 -13.22 -4.09
C ASP A 142 -8.00 -12.48 -5.39
N VAL A 143 -6.75 -12.18 -5.70
CA VAL A 143 -6.35 -11.56 -6.99
C VAL A 143 -6.62 -12.51 -8.13
N LEU A 144 -6.32 -13.81 -7.99
CA LEU A 144 -6.63 -14.80 -9.03
C LEU A 144 -8.13 -14.87 -9.30
N ALA A 145 -8.98 -14.80 -8.28
CA ALA A 145 -10.43 -14.85 -8.41
C ALA A 145 -11.01 -13.57 -9.06
N ILE A 146 -10.49 -12.38 -8.71
CA ILE A 146 -11.06 -11.08 -9.12
C ILE A 146 -10.38 -10.54 -10.37
N ARG A 147 -9.06 -10.70 -10.49
CA ARG A 147 -8.20 -10.12 -11.53
C ARG A 147 -7.14 -11.12 -12.02
N PRO A 148 -7.52 -12.21 -12.71
CA PRO A 148 -6.57 -13.26 -13.11
C PRO A 148 -5.43 -12.73 -14.00
N SER A 149 -5.64 -11.66 -14.77
CA SER A 149 -4.58 -11.03 -15.57
C SER A 149 -3.49 -10.38 -14.70
N ILE A 150 -3.88 -9.75 -13.59
CA ILE A 150 -2.93 -9.18 -12.62
C ILE A 150 -2.17 -10.28 -11.90
N PHE A 151 -2.84 -11.36 -11.51
CA PHE A 151 -2.18 -12.52 -10.92
C PHE A 151 -1.10 -13.09 -11.85
N LYS A 152 -1.43 -13.27 -13.13
CA LYS A 152 -0.47 -13.72 -14.14
C LYS A 152 0.72 -12.77 -14.25
N GLU A 153 0.46 -11.46 -14.39
CA GLU A 153 1.49 -10.44 -14.51
C GLU A 153 2.42 -10.42 -13.28
N PHE A 154 1.89 -10.56 -12.06
CA PHE A 154 2.67 -10.55 -10.82
C PHE A 154 3.59 -11.78 -10.71
N ASN A 155 3.21 -12.91 -11.29
CA ASN A 155 4.00 -14.15 -11.28
C ASN A 155 4.94 -14.30 -12.48
N GLU A 156 4.92 -13.37 -13.43
CA GLU A 156 5.88 -13.37 -14.54
C GLU A 156 7.31 -13.16 -14.03
N GLY A 157 8.19 -14.13 -14.28
CA GLY A 157 9.60 -14.08 -13.89
C GLY A 157 9.89 -14.56 -12.46
N LEU A 158 8.93 -15.19 -11.80
CA LEU A 158 9.13 -15.91 -10.54
C LEU A 158 9.52 -17.36 -10.78
#